data_c7551118962a4af53dc417088aef5dc0
#
_entry.id   c7551118962a4af53dc417088aef5dc0
#
_cell.length_a   1.000
_cell.length_b   1.000
_cell.length_c   1.000
_cell.angle_alpha   90.00
_cell.angle_beta   90.00
_cell.angle_gamma   90.00
#
_symmetry.space_group_name_H-M   'P 1'
#
loop_
_entity.id
_entity.type
_entity.pdbx_description
1 polymer ?
#
loop_
_entity_poly.entity_id
_entity_poly.type
_entity_poly.pdbx_seq_one_letter_code
_entity_poly.pdbx_strand_id
1 'polypeptide(L)'
;MNESVDSLIAGISGKVKKTIQRGDISIVLFTVYLQGEGDCYTDWNIVAIDKTPKIIWRVNPAPEVSIEGDLVFTNIYIGDDGKLMAYAWKGYDYVIDESNGQVSRWHDPSWPPGYKPRPW
;
A
#
# COMPACT_ATOMS: atom_id res chain seq x y z
N MET A 1 -10.34 7.34 -13.69
CA MET A 1 -10.40 7.39 -12.64
C MET A 1 -11.12 8.26 -12.07
N ASN A 2 -11.15 8.49 -11.25
CA ASN A 2 -12.24 9.13 -10.84
C ASN A 2 -11.91 10.26 -9.94
N GLU A 3 -12.61 11.37 -10.17
CA GLU A 3 -12.44 12.57 -9.39
C GLU A 3 -12.71 12.33 -7.92
N SER A 4 -13.63 11.42 -7.60
CA SER A 4 -13.97 11.14 -6.20
C SER A 4 -12.78 10.62 -5.41
N VAL A 5 -11.99 9.75 -6.03
CA VAL A 5 -10.79 9.22 -5.37
C VAL A 5 -9.77 10.32 -5.21
N ASP A 6 -9.55 11.12 -6.26
CA ASP A 6 -8.62 12.24 -6.17
C ASP A 6 -9.04 13.25 -5.11
N SER A 7 -10.35 13.48 -4.97
CA SER A 7 -10.87 14.39 -3.94
C SER A 7 -10.60 13.86 -2.55
N LEU A 8 -10.72 12.55 -2.34
CA LEU A 8 -10.47 11.98 -1.02
C LEU A 8 -9.03 12.17 -0.57
N ILE A 9 -8.08 12.11 -1.50
CA ILE A 9 -6.69 12.28 -1.15
C ILE A 9 -6.20 13.71 -1.42
N ALA A 10 -7.07 14.61 -1.88
CA ALA A 10 -6.69 15.99 -2.17
C ALA A 10 -6.19 16.73 -0.93
N GLY A 11 -6.68 16.36 0.25
CA GLY A 11 -6.21 16.95 1.49
C GLY A 11 -4.73 16.68 1.76
N ILE A 12 -4.16 15.67 1.13
CA ILE A 12 -2.74 15.38 1.20
C ILE A 12 -2.04 15.74 -0.11
N SER A 13 -2.76 16.45 -0.98
CA SER A 13 -2.22 16.97 -2.24
C SER A 13 -1.60 15.89 -3.10
N GLY A 14 -2.29 14.75 -3.20
CA GLY A 14 -1.73 13.60 -3.89
C GLY A 14 -2.37 13.31 -5.23
N LYS A 15 -1.87 12.27 -5.85
CA LYS A 15 -2.34 11.74 -7.11
C LYS A 15 -2.47 10.24 -7.02
N VAL A 16 -3.49 9.69 -7.65
CA VAL A 16 -3.66 8.24 -7.77
C VAL A 16 -2.62 7.71 -8.77
N LYS A 17 -1.83 6.74 -8.36
CA LYS A 17 -0.83 6.10 -9.23
C LYS A 17 -1.30 4.76 -9.75
N LYS A 18 -2.02 4.00 -8.96
CA LYS A 18 -2.53 2.68 -9.34
C LYS A 18 -3.73 2.34 -8.49
N THR A 19 -4.72 1.70 -9.09
CA THR A 19 -5.91 1.24 -8.38
C THR A 19 -6.14 -0.23 -8.70
N ILE A 20 -6.46 -1.01 -7.68
CA ILE A 20 -6.90 -2.40 -7.84
C ILE A 20 -8.31 -2.48 -7.30
N GLN A 21 -9.23 -2.99 -8.13
CA GLN A 21 -10.61 -3.15 -7.72
C GLN A 21 -10.81 -4.51 -7.05
N ARG A 22 -11.40 -4.49 -5.85
CA ARG A 22 -11.70 -5.70 -5.09
C ARG A 22 -13.18 -5.67 -4.72
N GLY A 23 -14.04 -6.16 -5.62
CA GLY A 23 -15.49 -6.04 -5.42
C GLY A 23 -15.89 -4.58 -5.43
N ASP A 24 -16.53 -4.11 -4.36
CA ASP A 24 -16.95 -2.71 -4.24
C ASP A 24 -15.87 -1.81 -3.64
N ILE A 25 -14.70 -2.37 -3.38
CA ILE A 25 -13.62 -1.63 -2.72
C ILE A 25 -12.51 -1.34 -3.73
N SER A 26 -12.00 -0.12 -3.74
CA SER A 26 -10.86 0.25 -4.56
C SER A 26 -9.64 0.40 -3.66
N ILE A 27 -8.57 -0.30 -4.00
CA ILE A 27 -7.29 -0.18 -3.28
C ILE A 27 -6.43 0.78 -4.09
N VAL A 28 -6.01 1.87 -3.48
CA VAL A 28 -5.37 2.98 -4.19
C VAL A 28 -3.98 3.26 -3.66
N LEU A 29 -3.01 3.19 -4.57
CA LEU A 29 -1.64 3.63 -4.32
C LEU A 29 -1.56 5.09 -4.79
N PHE A 30 -1.08 5.98 -3.94
CA PHE A 30 -1.03 7.40 -4.26
C PHE A 30 0.32 8.00 -3.94
N THR A 31 0.58 9.18 -4.54
CA THR A 31 1.74 10.01 -4.20
C THR A 31 1.23 11.29 -3.55
N VAL A 32 2.13 12.01 -2.90
CA VAL A 32 1.82 13.30 -2.29
C VAL A 32 2.63 14.37 -3.00
N TYR A 33 2.02 15.53 -3.25
CA TYR A 33 2.72 16.64 -3.87
C TYR A 33 3.55 17.37 -2.81
N LEU A 34 4.85 17.49 -3.06
CA LEU A 34 5.73 18.26 -2.19
C LEU A 34 6.27 19.45 -2.98
N GLN A 35 6.09 20.65 -2.42
CA GLN A 35 6.48 21.86 -3.09
C GLN A 35 7.98 21.85 -3.39
N GLY A 36 8.34 22.11 -4.63
CA GLY A 36 9.71 22.09 -5.07
C GLY A 36 10.21 20.73 -5.53
N GLU A 37 9.47 19.66 -5.24
CA GLU A 37 9.86 18.30 -5.60
C GLU A 37 8.85 17.58 -6.49
N GLY A 38 7.62 18.09 -6.55
CA GLY A 38 6.57 17.48 -7.34
C GLY A 38 5.88 16.33 -6.61
N ASP A 39 5.39 15.35 -7.36
CA ASP A 39 4.67 14.22 -6.80
C ASP A 39 5.66 13.20 -6.24
N CYS A 40 5.54 12.89 -4.97
CA CYS A 40 6.46 11.98 -4.28
C CYS A 40 5.69 10.83 -3.63
N TYR A 41 6.25 9.62 -3.71
CA TYR A 41 5.75 8.52 -2.91
C TYR A 41 6.08 8.85 -1.45
N THR A 42 5.16 8.57 -0.57
CA THR A 42 5.29 8.90 0.84
C THR A 42 4.88 7.73 1.72
N ASP A 43 5.08 7.86 3.03
CA ASP A 43 4.83 6.80 3.99
C ASP A 43 3.38 6.33 3.98
N TRP A 44 3.19 5.02 4.03
CA TRP A 44 1.87 4.41 4.19
C TRP A 44 0.87 4.90 3.14
N ASN A 45 1.32 4.92 1.89
CA ASN A 45 0.63 5.56 0.78
C ASN A 45 -0.34 4.65 0.04
N ILE A 46 -1.10 3.86 0.77
CA ILE A 46 -2.14 2.98 0.21
C ILE A 46 -3.39 3.14 1.08
N VAL A 47 -4.54 3.32 0.43
CA VAL A 47 -5.83 3.40 1.12
C VAL A 47 -6.84 2.49 0.43
N ALA A 48 -7.84 2.05 1.17
CA ALA A 48 -9.01 1.37 0.61
C ALA A 48 -10.18 2.32 0.66
N ILE A 49 -10.93 2.39 -0.43
CA ILE A 49 -12.05 3.32 -0.59
C ILE A 49 -13.26 2.53 -1.04
N ASP A 50 -14.41 2.76 -0.40
CA ASP A 50 -15.65 2.14 -0.83
C ASP A 50 -16.30 2.96 -1.95
N LYS A 51 -17.44 2.49 -2.44
CA LYS A 51 -18.09 3.16 -3.58
C LYS A 51 -18.89 4.40 -3.21
N THR A 52 -18.97 4.79 -1.92
CA THR A 52 -19.79 5.96 -1.51
C THR A 52 -19.14 7.32 -1.69
N PRO A 53 -17.86 7.54 -2.12
CA PRO A 53 -16.62 6.94 -1.75
C PRO A 53 -16.17 7.43 -0.37
N LYS A 54 -15.66 6.51 0.41
CA LYS A 54 -15.21 6.80 1.76
C LYS A 54 -13.97 5.96 2.04
N ILE A 55 -12.97 6.54 2.69
CA ILE A 55 -11.79 5.80 3.09
C ILE A 55 -12.17 4.84 4.20
N ILE A 56 -11.94 3.55 3.96
CA ILE A 56 -12.25 2.49 4.91
C ILE A 56 -11.07 2.24 5.83
N TRP A 57 -9.87 2.21 5.26
CA TRP A 57 -8.65 2.10 6.03
C TRP A 57 -7.47 2.66 5.22
N ARG A 58 -6.43 3.02 5.94
CA ARG A 58 -5.13 3.31 5.38
C ARG A 58 -4.19 2.24 5.90
N VAL A 59 -3.23 1.79 5.09
CA VAL A 59 -2.31 0.73 5.52
C VAL A 59 -1.59 1.13 6.80
N ASN A 60 -1.36 0.13 7.65
CA ASN A 60 -0.74 0.31 8.95
C ASN A 60 0.08 -0.95 9.26
N PRO A 61 1.14 -0.84 10.08
CA PRO A 61 2.06 -1.96 10.26
C PRO A 61 1.54 -3.00 11.23
N ALA A 62 1.80 -4.28 10.91
CA ALA A 62 1.75 -5.33 11.93
C ALA A 62 2.93 -5.10 12.90
N PRO A 63 2.88 -5.69 14.10
CA PRO A 63 3.96 -5.44 15.09
C PRO A 63 5.37 -5.71 14.59
N GLU A 64 5.57 -6.78 13.81
CA GLU A 64 6.90 -7.09 13.29
C GLU A 64 7.36 -6.09 12.23
N VAL A 65 6.43 -5.38 11.60
CA VAL A 65 6.75 -4.38 10.58
C VAL A 65 6.95 -3.02 11.22
N SER A 66 6.23 -2.73 12.31
CA SER A 66 6.30 -1.42 12.95
C SER A 66 7.70 -1.07 13.42
N ILE A 67 8.51 -2.07 13.75
CA ILE A 67 9.89 -1.84 14.19
C ILE A 67 10.80 -1.45 13.02
N GLU A 68 10.34 -1.59 11.78
CA GLU A 68 11.13 -1.21 10.61
C GLU A 68 11.02 0.28 10.30
N GLY A 69 10.15 0.99 10.99
CA GLY A 69 9.91 2.40 10.74
C GLY A 69 8.89 2.62 9.64
N ASP A 70 8.92 3.78 9.03
CA ASP A 70 7.97 4.13 7.99
C ASP A 70 8.27 3.38 6.70
N LEU A 71 7.22 3.01 5.98
CA LEU A 71 7.35 2.32 4.71
C LEU A 71 6.70 3.14 3.61
N VAL A 72 7.44 3.26 2.51
CA VAL A 72 6.96 3.91 1.29
C VAL A 72 6.74 2.82 0.26
N PHE A 73 5.51 2.73 -0.27
CA PHE A 73 5.18 1.71 -1.25
C PHE A 73 5.25 2.29 -2.66
N THR A 74 5.77 1.50 -3.59
CA THR A 74 5.91 1.91 -4.99
C THR A 74 5.07 1.07 -5.93
N ASN A 75 4.45 0.00 -5.44
CA ASN A 75 3.54 -0.80 -6.24
C ASN A 75 2.56 -1.56 -5.36
N ILE A 76 1.40 -1.88 -5.94
CA ILE A 76 0.42 -2.81 -5.36
C ILE A 76 0.08 -3.81 -6.45
N TYR A 77 -0.21 -5.04 -6.06
CA TYR A 77 -0.53 -6.09 -7.03
C TYR A 77 -1.24 -7.24 -6.32
N ILE A 78 -1.79 -8.16 -7.11
CA ILE A 78 -2.40 -9.37 -6.57
C ILE A 78 -1.38 -10.49 -6.77
N GLY A 79 -1.04 -11.17 -5.69
CA GLY A 79 -0.10 -12.28 -5.74
C GLY A 79 -0.71 -13.54 -6.36
N ASP A 80 0.12 -14.54 -6.60
CA ASP A 80 -0.31 -15.79 -7.23
C ASP A 80 -1.38 -16.51 -6.43
N ASP A 81 -1.41 -16.31 -5.12
CA ASP A 81 -2.40 -16.91 -4.24
C ASP A 81 -3.66 -16.04 -4.07
N GLY A 82 -3.76 -14.95 -4.82
CA GLY A 82 -4.92 -14.05 -4.77
C GLY A 82 -4.86 -13.01 -3.66
N LYS A 83 -3.80 -12.97 -2.87
CA LYS A 83 -3.69 -11.99 -1.79
C LYS A 83 -3.28 -10.62 -2.32
N LEU A 84 -3.76 -9.58 -1.64
CA LEU A 84 -3.35 -8.22 -1.95
C LEU A 84 -1.94 -7.99 -1.42
N MET A 85 -1.06 -7.54 -2.30
CA MET A 85 0.36 -7.38 -2.00
C MET A 85 0.79 -5.94 -2.24
N ALA A 86 1.85 -5.54 -1.56
CA ALA A 86 2.49 -4.25 -1.78
C ALA A 86 3.99 -4.43 -1.85
N TYR A 87 4.65 -3.60 -2.67
CA TYR A 87 6.10 -3.63 -2.80
C TYR A 87 6.63 -2.30 -2.30
N ALA A 88 7.56 -2.38 -1.33
CA ALA A 88 8.15 -1.19 -0.73
C ALA A 88 9.43 -0.79 -1.45
N TRP A 89 9.78 0.48 -1.37
CA TRP A 89 10.97 1.00 -2.02
C TRP A 89 12.25 0.31 -1.53
N LYS A 90 12.21 -0.28 -0.33
CA LYS A 90 13.34 -1.02 0.21
C LYS A 90 13.57 -2.37 -0.47
N GLY A 91 12.64 -2.81 -1.30
CA GLY A 91 12.78 -4.06 -2.04
C GLY A 91 12.11 -5.27 -1.43
N TYR A 92 11.28 -5.07 -0.40
CA TYR A 92 10.54 -6.18 0.20
C TYR A 92 9.08 -6.18 -0.26
N ASP A 93 8.51 -7.38 -0.30
CA ASP A 93 7.09 -7.57 -0.56
C ASP A 93 6.34 -7.72 0.77
N TYR A 94 5.13 -7.19 0.81
CA TYR A 94 4.27 -7.22 1.98
C TYR A 94 2.88 -7.68 1.59
N VAL A 95 2.19 -8.32 2.55
CA VAL A 95 0.79 -8.73 2.39
C VAL A 95 -0.06 -7.72 3.13
N ILE A 96 -1.16 -7.30 2.51
CA ILE A 96 -2.11 -6.38 3.14
C ILE A 96 -3.36 -7.16 3.53
N ASP A 97 -3.73 -7.09 4.82
CA ASP A 97 -4.98 -7.64 5.29
C ASP A 97 -6.11 -6.72 4.82
N GLU A 98 -6.96 -7.21 3.92
CA GLU A 98 -7.97 -6.37 3.29
C GLU A 98 -9.09 -5.96 4.24
N SER A 99 -9.18 -6.58 5.41
CA SER A 99 -10.22 -6.23 6.38
C SER A 99 -9.86 -4.99 7.20
N ASN A 100 -8.59 -4.69 7.36
CA ASN A 100 -8.16 -3.58 8.23
C ASN A 100 -6.94 -2.81 7.73
N GLY A 101 -6.35 -3.22 6.61
CA GLY A 101 -5.18 -2.53 6.04
C GLY A 101 -3.86 -2.87 6.72
N GLN A 102 -3.85 -3.85 7.61
CA GLN A 102 -2.62 -4.19 8.30
C GLN A 102 -1.62 -4.84 7.35
N VAL A 103 -0.37 -4.38 7.38
CA VAL A 103 0.70 -4.84 6.50
C VAL A 103 1.63 -5.76 7.26
N SER A 104 1.89 -6.95 6.66
CA SER A 104 2.83 -7.94 7.22
C SER A 104 3.85 -8.30 6.16
N ARG A 105 5.04 -8.76 6.58
CA ARG A 105 6.02 -9.25 5.63
C ARG A 105 5.51 -10.49 4.92
N TRP A 106 5.72 -10.53 3.61
CA TRP A 106 5.46 -11.75 2.86
C TRP A 106 6.65 -12.69 3.01
N HIS A 107 6.36 -13.98 3.24
CA HIS A 107 7.38 -15.00 3.35
C HIS A 107 7.11 -16.09 2.33
N ASP A 108 8.13 -16.42 1.53
CA ASP A 108 8.03 -17.52 0.59
C ASP A 108 8.00 -18.82 1.40
N PRO A 109 7.00 -19.68 1.20
CA PRO A 109 6.91 -20.94 1.94
C PRO A 109 8.11 -21.84 1.75
N SER A 110 8.88 -21.67 0.67
CA SER A 110 10.06 -22.49 0.43
C SER A 110 11.28 -22.02 1.19
N TRP A 111 11.23 -20.84 1.82
CA TRP A 111 12.37 -20.33 2.57
C TRP A 111 12.55 -21.07 3.88
N PRO A 112 13.80 -21.28 4.32
CA PRO A 112 14.04 -21.88 5.64
C PRO A 112 13.50 -20.98 6.74
N PRO A 113 13.14 -21.54 7.91
CA PRO A 113 12.74 -20.74 9.06
C PRO A 113 13.81 -19.71 9.39
N GLY A 114 13.37 -18.47 9.62
CA GLY A 114 14.27 -17.37 9.98
C GLY A 114 15.01 -16.73 8.82
N TYR A 115 14.84 -17.26 7.60
CA TYR A 115 15.47 -16.67 6.43
C TYR A 115 14.86 -15.28 6.15
N LYS A 116 15.74 -14.32 5.88
CA LYS A 116 15.32 -12.98 5.53
C LYS A 116 15.98 -12.59 4.21
N PRO A 117 15.21 -12.38 3.14
CA PRO A 117 15.79 -11.99 1.86
C PRO A 117 16.39 -10.60 1.95
N ARG A 118 17.38 -10.36 1.12
CA ARG A 118 17.92 -9.02 0.99
C ARG A 118 17.05 -8.23 0.04
N PRO A 119 16.93 -6.92 0.24
CA PRO A 119 16.12 -6.08 -0.65
C PRO A 119 16.67 -5.97 -2.07
N TRP A 120 17.94 -6.30 -2.28
CA TRP A 120 18.56 -6.24 -3.61
C TRP A 120 19.58 -7.36 -3.78
#